data_1d1112e34c771cf54aa3a3b11ea4fc23
#
_entry.id   1d1112e34c771cf54aa3a3b11ea4fc23
#
_cell.length_a   1.000
_cell.length_b   1.000
_cell.length_c   1.000
_cell.angle_alpha   90.00
_cell.angle_beta   90.00
_cell.angle_gamma   90.00
#
_symmetry.space_group_name_H-M   'P 1'
#
loop_
_entity.id
_entity.type
_entity.pdbx_description
1 polymer ?
#
loop_
_entity_poly.entity_id
_entity_poly.type
_entity_poly.pdbx_seq_one_letter_code
_entity_poly.pdbx_strand_id
1 'polypeptide(L)'
;MIELTEELQERVDLIKHKLKFIEQKPAVACIENLDTLVLVDSSVGELINIAGGACDIEFQNPDIIIVMPVGYAISQTMQQMGRLLQLPGFNDLKAAKNNRVYIADGNFDINDPDQLVTLTEVLGEIINPKQFIFGYEGEKWIKFGLV
;
A
#
# COMPACT_ATOMS: atom_id res chain seq x y z
N MET A 1 -12.20 -13.53 -9.61
CA MET A 1 -11.96 -12.09 -9.79
C MET A 1 -13.28 -11.34 -9.85
N ILE A 2 -13.36 -10.20 -9.19
CA ILE A 2 -14.55 -9.36 -9.22
C ILE A 2 -14.72 -8.75 -10.62
N GLU A 3 -15.93 -8.83 -11.14
CA GLU A 3 -16.25 -8.22 -12.41
C GLU A 3 -16.40 -6.70 -12.24
N LEU A 4 -15.67 -5.92 -13.04
CA LEU A 4 -15.70 -4.47 -12.98
C LEU A 4 -16.65 -3.90 -14.03
N THR A 5 -17.32 -2.78 -13.67
CA THR A 5 -18.05 -1.99 -14.65
C THR A 5 -17.07 -1.36 -15.64
N GLU A 6 -17.58 -0.88 -16.77
CA GLU A 6 -16.76 -0.22 -17.77
C GLU A 6 -16.01 0.98 -17.17
N GLU A 7 -16.68 1.78 -16.36
CA GLU A 7 -16.08 2.95 -15.72
C GLU A 7 -14.94 2.55 -14.77
N LEU A 8 -15.15 1.52 -13.95
CA LEU A 8 -14.13 1.04 -13.02
C LEU A 8 -12.95 0.43 -13.77
N GLN A 9 -13.22 -0.31 -14.84
CA GLN A 9 -12.17 -0.89 -15.67
C GLN A 9 -11.30 0.20 -16.31
N GLU A 10 -11.90 1.29 -16.73
CA GLU A 10 -11.16 2.43 -17.29
C GLU A 10 -10.22 3.04 -16.26
N ARG A 11 -10.64 3.13 -15.00
CA ARG A 11 -9.78 3.64 -13.92
C ARG A 11 -8.56 2.74 -13.70
N VAL A 12 -8.75 1.42 -13.73
CA VAL A 12 -7.66 0.47 -13.61
C VAL A 12 -6.74 0.55 -14.85
N ASP A 13 -7.32 0.65 -16.02
CA ASP A 13 -6.55 0.73 -17.28
C ASP A 13 -5.70 2.00 -17.32
N LEU A 14 -6.18 3.10 -16.77
CA LEU A 14 -5.40 4.34 -16.67
C LEU A 14 -4.14 4.12 -15.84
N ILE A 15 -4.25 3.40 -14.72
CA ILE A 15 -3.10 3.09 -13.88
C ILE A 15 -2.09 2.24 -14.68
N LYS A 16 -2.57 1.18 -15.31
CA LYS A 16 -1.72 0.29 -16.12
C LYS A 16 -1.04 1.04 -17.25
N HIS A 17 -1.77 1.95 -17.91
CA HIS A 17 -1.23 2.74 -19.01
C HIS A 17 -0.10 3.65 -18.54
N LYS A 18 -0.29 4.35 -17.43
CA LYS A 18 0.73 5.27 -16.90
C LYS A 18 1.99 4.55 -16.46
N LEU A 19 1.87 3.28 -16.05
CA LEU A 19 3.00 2.49 -15.56
C LEU A 19 3.63 1.61 -16.64
N LYS A 20 3.11 1.66 -17.86
CA LYS A 20 3.50 0.75 -18.95
C LYS A 20 4.99 0.73 -19.24
N PHE A 21 5.66 1.87 -19.12
CA PHE A 21 7.08 1.99 -19.43
C PHE A 21 7.99 2.00 -18.19
N ILE A 22 7.43 1.80 -17.01
CA ILE A 22 8.20 1.74 -15.79
C ILE A 22 8.69 0.31 -15.60
N GLU A 23 9.99 0.10 -15.73
CA GLU A 23 10.59 -1.23 -15.68
C GLU A 23 10.89 -1.70 -14.26
N GLN A 24 11.26 -0.78 -13.37
CA GLN A 24 11.62 -1.13 -12.01
C GLN A 24 10.44 -0.94 -11.06
N LYS A 25 10.09 -2.01 -10.37
CA LYS A 25 9.04 -1.99 -9.38
C LYS A 25 9.64 -2.09 -7.99
N PRO A 26 9.37 -1.12 -7.10
CA PRO A 26 9.87 -1.22 -5.72
C PRO A 26 9.23 -2.39 -5.00
N ALA A 27 9.98 -3.02 -4.10
CA ALA A 27 9.44 -4.07 -3.24
C ALA A 27 8.57 -3.43 -2.17
N VAL A 28 7.32 -3.85 -2.09
CA VAL A 28 6.32 -3.27 -1.17
C VAL A 28 5.85 -4.32 -0.18
N ALA A 29 6.10 -4.08 1.10
CA ALA A 29 5.54 -4.91 2.17
C ALA A 29 4.31 -4.20 2.73
N CYS A 30 3.16 -4.83 2.62
CA CYS A 30 1.91 -4.31 3.16
C CYS A 30 1.50 -5.15 4.36
N ILE A 31 1.42 -4.53 5.52
CA ILE A 31 1.16 -5.21 6.79
C ILE A 31 -0.33 -5.10 7.13
N GLU A 32 -1.00 -6.26 7.28
CA GLU A 32 -2.41 -6.29 7.68
C GLU A 32 -2.61 -6.55 9.18
N ASN A 33 -1.57 -6.94 9.90
CA ASN A 33 -1.63 -7.11 11.34
C ASN A 33 -0.27 -6.80 11.96
N LEU A 34 -0.21 -5.75 12.79
CA LEU A 34 1.03 -5.33 13.44
C LEU A 34 1.42 -6.20 14.63
N ASP A 35 0.44 -6.80 15.30
CA ASP A 35 0.73 -7.63 16.49
C ASP A 35 1.54 -8.86 16.15
N THR A 36 1.17 -9.52 15.06
CA THR A 36 1.78 -10.77 14.62
C THR A 36 2.60 -10.60 13.34
N LEU A 37 2.70 -9.38 12.84
CA LEU A 37 3.39 -9.04 11.60
C LEU A 37 2.94 -9.90 10.42
N VAL A 38 1.63 -9.93 10.19
CA VAL A 38 1.06 -10.65 9.05
C VAL A 38 0.99 -9.71 7.85
N LEU A 39 1.54 -10.16 6.73
CA LEU A 39 1.47 -9.42 5.47
C LEU A 39 0.19 -9.77 4.72
N VAL A 40 -0.23 -8.88 3.81
CA VAL A 40 -1.45 -9.09 3.02
C VAL A 40 -1.34 -10.33 2.14
N ASP A 41 -2.50 -10.92 1.83
CA ASP A 41 -2.57 -12.09 0.95
C ASP A 41 -2.47 -11.70 -0.52
N SER A 42 -2.62 -12.70 -1.40
CA SER A 42 -2.49 -12.51 -2.85
C SER A 42 -3.53 -11.55 -3.44
N SER A 43 -4.70 -11.40 -2.79
CA SER A 43 -5.74 -10.50 -3.29
C SER A 43 -5.27 -9.05 -3.28
N VAL A 44 -4.74 -8.59 -2.15
CA VAL A 44 -4.18 -7.25 -2.06
C VAL A 44 -2.83 -7.19 -2.77
N GLY A 45 -2.06 -8.27 -2.74
CA GLY A 45 -0.79 -8.37 -3.47
C GLY A 45 -0.94 -8.09 -4.95
N GLU A 46 -2.01 -8.57 -5.59
CA GLU A 46 -2.30 -8.27 -7.00
C GLU A 46 -2.54 -6.79 -7.23
N LEU A 47 -3.23 -6.12 -6.29
CA LEU A 47 -3.47 -4.68 -6.40
C LEU A 47 -2.16 -3.90 -6.30
N ILE A 48 -1.26 -4.33 -5.44
CA ILE A 48 0.09 -3.74 -5.33
C ILE A 48 0.82 -3.87 -6.66
N ASN A 49 0.75 -5.03 -7.29
CA ASN A 49 1.39 -5.26 -8.59
C ASN A 49 0.79 -4.36 -9.68
N ILE A 50 -0.53 -4.21 -9.71
CA ILE A 50 -1.19 -3.30 -10.65
C ILE A 50 -0.77 -1.85 -10.40
N ALA A 51 -0.62 -1.48 -9.14
CA ALA A 51 -0.24 -0.11 -8.73
C ALA A 51 1.23 0.21 -8.96
N GLY A 52 2.02 -0.74 -9.45
CA GLY A 52 3.42 -0.51 -9.84
C GLY A 52 4.45 -0.97 -8.83
N GLY A 53 4.04 -1.75 -7.82
CA GLY A 53 4.97 -2.34 -6.86
C GLY A 53 5.18 -3.83 -7.11
N ALA A 54 6.17 -4.38 -6.45
CA ALA A 54 6.37 -5.83 -6.36
C ALA A 54 6.03 -6.24 -4.92
N CYS A 55 4.98 -7.04 -4.75
CA CYS A 55 4.54 -7.41 -3.41
C CYS A 55 5.58 -8.28 -2.71
N ASP A 56 6.11 -7.80 -1.59
CA ASP A 56 7.07 -8.53 -0.77
C ASP A 56 6.30 -9.32 0.28
N ILE A 57 6.24 -10.63 0.11
CA ILE A 57 5.49 -11.52 1.02
C ILE A 57 6.36 -12.08 2.14
N GLU A 58 7.67 -11.81 2.13
CA GLU A 58 8.61 -12.37 3.11
C GLU A 58 9.19 -11.33 4.07
N PHE A 59 8.93 -10.06 3.82
CA PHE A 59 9.44 -8.94 4.63
C PHE A 59 10.97 -8.99 4.78
N GLN A 60 11.67 -9.25 3.68
CA GLN A 60 13.14 -9.33 3.74
C GLN A 60 13.81 -7.97 3.80
N ASN A 61 13.54 -7.12 2.82
CA ASN A 61 14.10 -5.77 2.79
C ASN A 61 13.29 -4.90 1.83
N PRO A 62 12.06 -4.55 2.20
CA PRO A 62 11.18 -3.79 1.31
C PRO A 62 11.69 -2.37 1.08
N ASP A 63 11.43 -1.85 -0.10
CA ASP A 63 11.68 -0.44 -0.44
C ASP A 63 10.60 0.46 0.15
N ILE A 64 9.40 -0.07 0.31
CA ILE A 64 8.22 0.64 0.83
C ILE A 64 7.51 -0.27 1.83
N ILE A 65 7.11 0.30 2.96
CA ILE A 65 6.25 -0.38 3.93
C ILE A 65 4.93 0.37 4.01
N ILE A 66 3.83 -0.36 3.82
CA ILE A 66 2.47 0.18 3.99
C ILE A 66 1.83 -0.56 5.15
N VAL A 67 1.42 0.16 6.18
CA VAL A 67 0.74 -0.42 7.34
C VAL A 67 -0.75 -0.17 7.19
N MET A 68 -1.51 -1.26 7.00
CA MET A 68 -2.93 -1.19 6.67
C MET A 68 -3.69 -2.29 7.40
N PRO A 69 -3.79 -2.21 8.75
CA PRO A 69 -4.47 -3.25 9.52
C PRO A 69 -5.96 -3.28 9.17
N VAL A 70 -6.47 -4.50 8.96
CA VAL A 70 -7.88 -4.70 8.58
C VAL A 70 -8.82 -4.10 9.63
N GLY A 71 -9.72 -3.24 9.16
CA GLY A 71 -10.73 -2.60 10.01
C GLY A 71 -10.24 -1.42 10.83
N TYR A 72 -8.98 -1.00 10.66
CA TYR A 72 -8.42 0.11 11.41
C TYR A 72 -8.41 1.41 10.59
N ALA A 73 -8.86 2.49 11.23
CA ALA A 73 -8.65 3.82 10.68
C ALA A 73 -7.17 4.22 10.85
N ILE A 74 -6.73 5.22 10.09
CA ILE A 74 -5.35 5.72 10.17
C ILE A 74 -4.98 6.09 11.60
N SER A 75 -5.86 6.78 12.32
CA SER A 75 -5.59 7.23 13.70
C SER A 75 -5.37 6.05 14.66
N GLN A 76 -6.09 4.95 14.46
CA GLN A 76 -5.92 3.76 15.28
C GLN A 76 -4.56 3.09 15.02
N THR A 77 -4.18 3.02 13.74
CA THR A 77 -2.88 2.46 13.34
C THR A 77 -1.73 3.31 13.86
N MET A 78 -1.86 4.64 13.83
CA MET A 78 -0.85 5.55 14.35
C MET A 78 -0.46 5.23 15.79
N GLN A 79 -1.43 4.85 16.61
CA GLN A 79 -1.19 4.53 18.02
C GLN A 79 -0.38 3.24 18.20
N GLN A 80 -0.32 2.40 17.19
CA GLN A 80 0.35 1.10 17.25
C GLN A 80 1.67 1.06 16.48
N MET A 81 2.06 2.15 15.86
CA MET A 81 3.28 2.18 15.02
C MET A 81 4.56 1.91 15.81
N GLY A 82 4.55 2.16 17.12
CA GLY A 82 5.70 1.82 17.96
C GLY A 82 6.13 0.36 17.88
N ARG A 83 5.19 -0.55 17.61
CA ARG A 83 5.48 -1.98 17.47
C ARG A 83 6.37 -2.25 16.26
N LEU A 84 6.07 -1.56 15.15
CA LEU A 84 6.88 -1.68 13.94
C LEU A 84 8.29 -1.14 14.17
N LEU A 85 8.39 0.00 14.84
CA LEU A 85 9.69 0.65 15.08
C LEU A 85 10.59 -0.16 16.00
N GLN A 86 10.01 -1.05 16.81
CA GLN A 86 10.75 -1.90 17.75
C GLN A 86 11.23 -3.22 17.13
N LEU A 87 10.87 -3.50 15.88
CA LEU A 87 11.34 -4.72 15.23
C LEU A 87 12.86 -4.71 15.09
N PRO A 88 13.53 -5.83 15.43
CA PRO A 88 14.98 -5.93 15.25
C PRO A 88 15.35 -5.69 13.79
N GLY A 89 16.31 -4.80 13.57
CA GLY A 89 16.78 -4.49 12.22
C GLY A 89 15.89 -3.55 11.42
N PHE A 90 14.83 -3.02 12.02
CA PHE A 90 13.92 -2.12 11.30
C PHE A 90 14.65 -0.95 10.68
N ASN A 91 15.56 -0.30 11.42
CA ASN A 91 16.28 0.88 10.94
C ASN A 91 17.24 0.56 9.79
N ASP A 92 17.55 -0.69 9.56
CA ASP A 92 18.42 -1.11 8.47
C ASP A 92 17.66 -1.40 7.18
N LEU A 93 16.33 -1.44 7.24
CA LEU A 93 15.52 -1.66 6.05
C LEU A 93 15.57 -0.45 5.12
N LYS A 94 15.55 -0.71 3.82
CA LYS A 94 15.54 0.37 2.81
C LYS A 94 14.39 1.33 3.03
N ALA A 95 13.19 0.81 3.35
CA ALA A 95 12.02 1.65 3.60
C ALA A 95 12.25 2.61 4.76
N ALA A 96 12.90 2.15 5.83
CA ALA A 96 13.22 3.00 6.98
C ALA A 96 14.28 4.04 6.63
N LYS A 97 15.35 3.63 5.96
CA LYS A 97 16.44 4.53 5.57
C LYS A 97 15.98 5.63 4.62
N ASN A 98 15.05 5.30 3.72
CA ASN A 98 14.54 6.25 2.74
C ASN A 98 13.26 6.96 3.18
N ASN A 99 12.85 6.74 4.44
CA ASN A 99 11.65 7.34 5.01
C ASN A 99 10.39 7.05 4.16
N ARG A 100 10.27 5.79 3.71
CA ARG A 100 9.13 5.35 2.89
C ARG A 100 8.26 4.36 3.64
N VAL A 101 7.76 4.79 4.80
CA VAL A 101 6.78 4.06 5.61
C VAL A 101 5.48 4.85 5.60
N TYR A 102 4.40 4.17 5.29
CA TYR A 102 3.09 4.80 5.11
C TYR A 102 2.03 4.07 5.90
N ILE A 103 0.96 4.79 6.25
CA ILE A 103 -0.23 4.22 6.88
C ILE A 103 -1.39 4.44 5.93
N ALA A 104 -2.13 3.38 5.64
CA ALA A 104 -3.33 3.44 4.83
C ALA A 104 -4.54 3.01 5.65
N ASP A 105 -5.72 3.58 5.31
CA ASP A 105 -6.98 3.23 5.94
C ASP A 105 -7.31 1.76 5.63
N GLY A 106 -7.49 0.96 6.68
CA GLY A 106 -7.82 -0.47 6.56
C GLY A 106 -9.31 -0.76 6.47
N ASN A 107 -10.14 0.27 6.43
CA ASN A 107 -11.59 0.13 6.30
C ASN A 107 -11.99 0.10 4.82
N PHE A 108 -11.91 -1.07 4.21
CA PHE A 108 -12.35 -1.28 2.83
C PHE A 108 -12.79 -2.72 2.66
N ASP A 109 -13.65 -2.94 1.66
CA ASP A 109 -14.12 -4.26 1.28
C ASP A 109 -13.68 -4.54 -0.16
N ILE A 110 -12.72 -5.45 -0.33
CA ILE A 110 -12.19 -5.78 -1.66
C ILE A 110 -13.20 -6.58 -2.50
N ASN A 111 -14.30 -7.02 -1.89
CA ASN A 111 -15.39 -7.68 -2.62
C ASN A 111 -16.36 -6.67 -3.22
N ASP A 112 -16.25 -5.39 -2.86
CA ASP A 112 -16.97 -4.29 -3.47
C ASP A 112 -16.11 -3.70 -4.59
N PRO A 113 -16.56 -3.76 -5.86
CA PRO A 113 -15.75 -3.29 -7.00
C PRO A 113 -15.27 -1.84 -6.86
N ASP A 114 -16.11 -0.94 -6.37
CA ASP A 114 -15.73 0.47 -6.17
C ASP A 114 -14.59 0.59 -5.18
N GLN A 115 -14.68 -0.12 -4.05
CA GLN A 115 -13.66 -0.06 -3.01
C GLN A 115 -12.36 -0.72 -3.45
N LEU A 116 -12.46 -1.80 -4.21
CA LEU A 116 -11.28 -2.47 -4.78
C LEU A 116 -10.49 -1.52 -5.68
N VAL A 117 -11.17 -0.81 -6.57
CA VAL A 117 -10.53 0.14 -7.50
C VAL A 117 -9.98 1.33 -6.75
N THR A 118 -10.72 1.86 -5.76
CA THR A 118 -10.24 2.95 -4.92
C THR A 118 -8.97 2.55 -4.18
N LEU A 119 -8.92 1.35 -3.61
CA LEU A 119 -7.72 0.87 -2.94
C LEU A 119 -6.54 0.77 -3.91
N THR A 120 -6.78 0.30 -5.14
CA THR A 120 -5.73 0.23 -6.16
C THR A 120 -5.17 1.62 -6.47
N GLU A 121 -6.04 2.63 -6.54
CA GLU A 121 -5.63 4.01 -6.75
C GLU A 121 -4.84 4.56 -5.55
N VAL A 122 -5.27 4.24 -4.33
CA VAL A 122 -4.54 4.63 -3.11
C VAL A 122 -3.13 4.05 -3.13
N LEU A 123 -3.01 2.77 -3.44
CA LEU A 123 -1.70 2.11 -3.54
C LEU A 123 -0.84 2.73 -4.63
N GLY A 124 -1.43 3.06 -5.78
CA GLY A 124 -0.72 3.74 -6.86
C GLY A 124 -0.16 5.08 -6.43
N GLU A 125 -0.94 5.84 -5.69
CA GLU A 125 -0.54 7.15 -5.18
C GLU A 125 0.63 7.04 -4.18
N ILE A 126 0.61 6.00 -3.32
CA ILE A 126 1.69 5.74 -2.37
C ILE A 126 2.95 5.28 -3.08
N ILE A 127 2.83 4.33 -3.99
CA ILE A 127 3.99 3.67 -4.64
C ILE A 127 4.61 4.59 -5.69
N ASN A 128 3.79 5.30 -6.46
CA ASN A 128 4.22 6.15 -7.56
C ASN A 128 3.63 7.56 -7.43
N PRO A 129 4.03 8.33 -6.40
CA PRO A 129 3.42 9.64 -6.13
C PRO A 129 3.66 10.68 -7.21
N LYS A 130 4.64 10.47 -8.07
CA LYS A 130 4.91 11.38 -9.20
C LYS A 130 4.01 11.09 -10.40
N GLN A 131 3.47 9.89 -10.49
CA GLN A 131 2.60 9.48 -11.60
C GLN A 131 1.12 9.66 -11.29
N PHE A 132 0.74 9.57 -10.01
CA PHE A 132 -0.66 9.57 -9.60
C PHE A 132 -0.90 10.59 -8.51
N ILE A 133 -1.87 11.48 -8.73
CA ILE A 133 -2.38 12.43 -7.74
C ILE A 133 -3.89 12.37 -7.82
N PHE A 134 -4.49 11.47 -7.03
CA PHE A 134 -5.94 11.29 -6.99
C PHE A 134 -6.59 12.09 -5.85
N GLY A 135 -5.79 12.62 -4.93
CA GLY A 135 -6.30 13.41 -3.82
C GLY A 135 -6.60 12.60 -2.56
N TYR A 136 -6.09 11.38 -2.43
CA TYR A 136 -6.34 10.54 -1.26
C TYR A 136 -5.38 10.79 -0.09
N GLU A 137 -4.27 11.47 -0.34
CA GLU A 137 -3.30 11.76 0.72
C GLU A 137 -3.95 12.61 1.83
N GLY A 138 -3.76 12.19 3.08
CA GLY A 138 -4.37 12.84 4.24
C GLY A 138 -5.73 12.26 4.61
N GLU A 139 -6.43 11.65 3.68
CA GLU A 139 -7.76 11.06 3.91
C GLU A 139 -7.70 9.53 3.96
N LYS A 140 -7.09 8.92 2.93
CA LYS A 140 -7.00 7.47 2.81
C LYS A 140 -5.62 6.92 3.15
N TRP A 141 -4.60 7.77 3.14
CA TRP A 141 -3.24 7.38 3.52
C TRP A 141 -2.44 8.60 3.97
N ILE A 142 -1.42 8.33 4.77
CA ILE A 142 -0.46 9.35 5.19
C ILE A 142 0.93 8.74 5.16
N LYS A 143 1.94 9.62 5.05
CA LYS A 143 3.33 9.21 5.21
C LYS A 143 3.67 9.27 6.71
N PHE A 144 4.24 8.19 7.22
CA PHE A 144 4.67 8.15 8.62
C PHE A 144 6.09 8.69 8.72
N GLY A 145 6.26 9.82 9.40
CA GLY A 145 7.57 10.45 9.56
C GLY A 145 8.43 9.70 10.56
N LEU A 146 9.62 9.28 10.12
CA LEU A 146 10.57 8.55 10.95
C LEU A 146 11.62 9.45 11.60
N VAL A 147 11.65 10.69 11.19
CA VAL A 147 12.63 11.67 11.66
C VAL A 147 11.96 12.75 12.48
#